data_126fe90abc3785894f18e6b30b2afb19
#
_entry.id   126fe90abc3785894f18e6b30b2afb19
#
_cell.length_a   1.000
_cell.length_b   1.000
_cell.length_c   1.000
_cell.angle_alpha   90.00
_cell.angle_beta   90.00
_cell.angle_gamma   90.00
#
_symmetry.space_group_name_H-M   'P 1'
#
loop_
_entity.id
_entity.type
_entity.pdbx_description
1 polymer ?
#
loop_
_entity_poly.entity_id
_entity_poly.type
_entity_poly.pdbx_seq_one_letter_code
_entity_poly.pdbx_strand_id
1 'polypeptide(L)'
;MKRSVNAWAVGADYGFEETFAKVKAAGFEAIELNLDADGAHALTMETTAADLQKIVEISKKFELPVSGISTSIGGNIGSADEAERQAAVDVVKKQLFLAKHLGASAILAVPGAGNTPWGEAHEICIEAYRSLTPVIEDTGILVGMEHVWNGFFLSPRDLAYTVDEIGSDFVGVYFDIANCADRSKSEDWITFLGERIKRVHIKNFNRKSVFEFAFPLLFEEGTIDWVPVMAALRKIGYEGPLTAEFGAPEGDPSENLIKSADAIRRIQCL
;
A
#
# COMPACT_ATOMS: atom_id res chain seq x y z
N MET A 1 4.62 -15.23 4.94
CA MET A 1 3.78 -14.11 4.41
C MET A 1 2.35 -14.30 4.88
N LYS A 2 1.68 -13.28 5.48
CA LYS A 2 0.25 -13.33 5.87
C LYS A 2 -0.63 -12.87 4.71
N ARG A 3 -1.87 -13.37 4.64
CA ARG A 3 -2.90 -12.86 3.73
C ARG A 3 -3.52 -11.61 4.33
N SER A 4 -3.38 -10.48 3.65
CA SER A 4 -3.99 -9.21 4.03
C SER A 4 -4.86 -8.66 2.89
N VAL A 5 -5.76 -7.74 3.21
CA VAL A 5 -6.57 -7.03 2.23
C VAL A 5 -6.65 -5.57 2.61
N ASN A 6 -6.61 -4.69 1.61
CA ASN A 6 -6.88 -3.28 1.78
C ASN A 6 -8.39 -3.05 1.97
N ALA A 7 -8.77 -2.19 2.90
CA ALA A 7 -10.15 -1.97 3.30
C ALA A 7 -11.06 -1.39 2.19
N TRP A 8 -10.49 -0.79 1.14
CA TRP A 8 -11.27 -0.38 -0.05
C TRP A 8 -12.04 -1.53 -0.69
N ALA A 9 -11.62 -2.78 -0.48
CA ALA A 9 -12.31 -3.97 -0.96
C ALA A 9 -13.69 -4.21 -0.32
N VAL A 10 -14.01 -3.54 0.79
CA VAL A 10 -15.23 -3.76 1.57
C VAL A 10 -16.35 -2.80 1.19
N GLY A 11 -16.05 -1.62 0.69
CA GLY A 11 -17.02 -0.59 0.36
C GLY A 11 -17.21 0.44 1.50
N ALA A 12 -17.32 1.70 1.11
CA ALA A 12 -17.27 2.84 2.03
C ALA A 12 -18.48 2.96 2.99
N ASP A 13 -19.56 2.23 2.73
CA ASP A 13 -20.79 2.28 3.55
C ASP A 13 -20.73 1.41 4.80
N TYR A 14 -19.81 0.44 4.87
CA TYR A 14 -19.64 -0.44 6.02
C TYR A 14 -18.79 0.23 7.10
N GLY A 15 -19.23 0.21 8.35
CA GLY A 15 -18.43 0.67 9.49
C GLY A 15 -17.28 -0.26 9.84
N PHE A 16 -16.38 0.19 10.73
CA PHE A 16 -15.20 -0.61 11.11
C PHE A 16 -15.55 -2.02 11.59
N GLU A 17 -16.55 -2.17 12.44
CA GLU A 17 -16.91 -3.49 13.00
C GLU A 17 -17.39 -4.47 11.93
N GLU A 18 -18.22 -4.02 10.99
CA GLU A 18 -18.68 -4.85 9.87
C GLU A 18 -17.54 -5.16 8.90
N THR A 19 -16.67 -4.19 8.62
CA THR A 19 -15.49 -4.36 7.77
C THR A 19 -14.58 -5.45 8.34
N PHE A 20 -14.23 -5.38 9.62
CA PHE A 20 -13.41 -6.40 10.27
C PHE A 20 -14.09 -7.77 10.28
N ALA A 21 -15.39 -7.81 10.54
CA ALA A 21 -16.16 -9.07 10.52
C ALA A 21 -16.12 -9.73 9.14
N LYS A 22 -16.40 -8.99 8.06
CA LYS A 22 -16.40 -9.50 6.69
C LYS A 22 -15.02 -9.98 6.26
N VAL A 23 -13.96 -9.21 6.54
CA VAL A 23 -12.59 -9.55 6.20
C VAL A 23 -12.12 -10.80 6.96
N LYS A 24 -12.43 -10.90 8.25
CA LYS A 24 -12.12 -12.12 9.04
C LYS A 24 -12.86 -13.33 8.55
N ALA A 25 -14.17 -13.21 8.28
CA ALA A 25 -15.00 -14.31 7.77
C ALA A 25 -14.51 -14.83 6.41
N ALA A 26 -13.94 -13.96 5.58
CA ALA A 26 -13.34 -14.32 4.30
C ALA A 26 -12.02 -15.09 4.41
N GLY A 27 -11.40 -15.18 5.60
CA GLY A 27 -10.18 -15.93 5.85
C GLY A 27 -8.89 -15.14 5.71
N PHE A 28 -8.95 -13.81 5.72
CA PHE A 28 -7.76 -12.97 5.84
C PHE A 28 -7.17 -13.02 7.26
N GLU A 29 -5.88 -12.77 7.36
CA GLU A 29 -5.10 -12.83 8.60
C GLU A 29 -4.69 -11.44 9.09
N ALA A 30 -4.88 -10.42 8.26
CA ALA A 30 -4.65 -9.01 8.57
C ALA A 30 -5.50 -8.11 7.66
N ILE A 31 -5.64 -6.85 8.04
CA ILE A 31 -6.30 -5.82 7.24
C ILE A 31 -5.39 -4.60 7.11
N GLU A 32 -5.39 -3.95 5.97
CA GLU A 32 -4.79 -2.64 5.77
C GLU A 32 -5.90 -1.60 5.75
N LEU A 33 -5.81 -0.59 6.62
CA LEU A 33 -6.77 0.50 6.70
C LEU A 33 -6.32 1.70 5.87
N ASN A 34 -7.24 2.63 5.61
CA ASN A 34 -6.97 3.75 4.72
C ASN A 34 -7.18 5.09 5.44
N LEU A 35 -6.23 6.00 5.23
CA LEU A 35 -6.38 7.42 5.53
C LEU A 35 -6.98 8.09 4.30
N ASP A 36 -8.28 8.39 4.36
CA ASP A 36 -9.06 8.96 3.26
C ASP A 36 -9.78 10.25 3.67
N ALA A 37 -10.42 10.91 2.72
CA ALA A 37 -11.18 12.11 2.98
C ALA A 37 -12.48 11.82 3.77
N ASP A 38 -13.14 10.69 3.45
CA ASP A 38 -14.40 10.24 4.05
C ASP A 38 -14.58 8.72 3.92
N GLY A 39 -15.68 8.20 4.47
CA GLY A 39 -16.05 6.79 4.46
C GLY A 39 -16.33 6.25 5.87
N ALA A 40 -17.27 5.31 6.00
CA ALA A 40 -17.69 4.79 7.31
C ALA A 40 -16.60 4.01 8.06
N HIS A 41 -15.59 3.50 7.37
CA HIS A 41 -14.38 2.89 7.95
C HIS A 41 -13.10 3.61 7.53
N ALA A 42 -13.18 4.86 7.08
CA ALA A 42 -12.03 5.67 6.77
C ALA A 42 -11.40 6.25 8.05
N LEU A 43 -10.08 6.20 8.11
CA LEU A 43 -9.30 7.07 9.00
C LEU A 43 -9.20 8.43 8.29
N THR A 44 -9.30 9.52 9.03
CA THR A 44 -9.22 10.88 8.47
C THR A 44 -8.15 11.70 9.16
N MET A 45 -7.88 12.89 8.66
CA MET A 45 -6.93 13.81 9.31
C MET A 45 -7.40 14.21 10.72
N GLU A 46 -8.71 14.14 11.01
CA GLU A 46 -9.33 14.45 12.30
C GLU A 46 -9.39 13.26 13.27
N THR A 47 -9.12 12.02 12.79
CA THR A 47 -9.18 10.82 13.64
C THR A 47 -8.29 10.98 14.88
N THR A 48 -8.89 10.84 16.08
CA THR A 48 -8.22 11.02 17.36
C THR A 48 -7.69 9.71 17.97
N ALA A 49 -6.84 9.79 18.99
CA ALA A 49 -6.39 8.61 19.72
C ALA A 49 -7.56 7.86 20.40
N ALA A 50 -8.64 8.57 20.81
CA ALA A 50 -9.83 7.95 21.37
C ALA A 50 -10.62 7.14 20.35
N ASP A 51 -10.67 7.60 19.10
CA ASP A 51 -11.28 6.84 18.00
C ASP A 51 -10.46 5.61 17.66
N LEU A 52 -9.14 5.73 17.64
CA LEU A 52 -8.23 4.61 17.38
C LEU A 52 -8.33 3.52 18.46
N GLN A 53 -8.58 3.89 19.70
CA GLN A 53 -8.80 2.91 20.78
C GLN A 53 -9.99 1.99 20.49
N LYS A 54 -11.09 2.51 19.95
CA LYS A 54 -12.26 1.71 19.52
C LYS A 54 -11.89 0.73 18.40
N ILE A 55 -11.09 1.17 17.43
CA ILE A 55 -10.64 0.32 16.34
C ILE A 55 -9.70 -0.78 16.85
N VAL A 56 -8.83 -0.47 17.80
CA VAL A 56 -7.98 -1.48 18.48
C VAL A 56 -8.83 -2.55 19.18
N GLU A 57 -9.93 -2.16 19.84
CA GLU A 57 -10.85 -3.11 20.47
C GLU A 57 -11.55 -4.01 19.43
N ILE A 58 -11.97 -3.44 18.29
CA ILE A 58 -12.54 -4.19 17.16
C ILE A 58 -11.49 -5.17 16.60
N SER A 59 -10.26 -4.71 16.34
CA SER A 59 -9.15 -5.55 15.86
C SER A 59 -8.90 -6.75 16.79
N LYS A 60 -8.90 -6.51 18.10
CA LYS A 60 -8.75 -7.58 19.11
C LYS A 60 -9.95 -8.53 19.12
N LYS A 61 -11.19 -8.00 19.06
CA LYS A 61 -12.43 -8.79 19.04
C LYS A 61 -12.44 -9.81 17.89
N PHE A 62 -11.99 -9.39 16.73
CA PHE A 62 -11.97 -10.26 15.55
C PHE A 62 -10.63 -10.99 15.35
N GLU A 63 -9.64 -10.79 16.22
CA GLU A 63 -8.28 -11.34 16.07
C GLU A 63 -7.73 -11.05 14.65
N LEU A 64 -7.90 -9.81 14.19
CA LEU A 64 -7.51 -9.36 12.86
C LEU A 64 -6.63 -8.11 13.01
N PRO A 65 -5.30 -8.25 13.05
CA PRO A 65 -4.40 -7.11 13.22
C PRO A 65 -4.40 -6.18 11.99
N VAL A 66 -4.16 -4.89 12.25
CA VAL A 66 -3.92 -3.91 11.20
C VAL A 66 -2.49 -4.07 10.70
N SER A 67 -2.30 -4.36 9.39
CA SER A 67 -0.99 -4.61 8.78
C SER A 67 -0.29 -3.34 8.30
N GLY A 68 -1.05 -2.34 7.88
CA GLY A 68 -0.56 -1.09 7.34
C GLY A 68 -1.64 -0.01 7.27
N ILE A 69 -1.20 1.22 6.97
CA ILE A 69 -2.09 2.35 6.67
C ILE A 69 -1.76 2.87 5.28
N SER A 70 -2.67 2.67 4.35
CA SER A 70 -2.63 3.24 3.00
C SER A 70 -3.27 4.64 2.97
N THR A 71 -3.25 5.32 1.83
CA THR A 71 -3.91 6.62 1.67
C THR A 71 -4.28 6.92 0.24
N SER A 72 -5.42 7.59 0.03
CA SER A 72 -5.82 8.21 -1.24
C SER A 72 -5.61 9.73 -1.25
N ILE A 73 -5.19 10.33 -0.14
CA ILE A 73 -5.03 11.78 0.00
C ILE A 73 -3.56 12.18 0.16
N GLY A 74 -3.27 13.43 -0.11
CA GLY A 74 -1.90 13.95 -0.11
C GLY A 74 -1.16 13.52 -1.38
N GLY A 75 0.15 13.39 -1.27
CA GLY A 75 0.99 12.84 -2.33
C GLY A 75 1.95 13.82 -2.99
N ASN A 76 1.63 15.11 -3.12
CA ASN A 76 2.51 16.09 -3.79
C ASN A 76 3.74 16.48 -2.96
N ILE A 77 4.39 15.52 -2.32
CA ILE A 77 5.56 15.75 -1.48
C ILE A 77 6.79 16.22 -2.28
N GLY A 78 6.81 15.98 -3.59
CA GLY A 78 7.83 16.49 -4.52
C GLY A 78 7.46 17.86 -5.12
N SER A 79 6.40 18.53 -4.65
CA SER A 79 5.99 19.82 -5.19
C SER A 79 6.94 20.96 -4.76
N ALA A 80 7.28 21.85 -5.71
CA ALA A 80 7.96 23.10 -5.42
C ALA A 80 7.03 24.08 -4.66
N ASP A 81 5.71 23.91 -4.76
CA ASP A 81 4.76 24.64 -3.93
C ASP A 81 4.88 24.16 -2.48
N GLU A 82 5.24 25.09 -1.58
CA GLU A 82 5.47 24.76 -0.18
C GLU A 82 4.20 24.32 0.54
N ALA A 83 3.04 24.86 0.19
CA ALA A 83 1.78 24.51 0.84
C ALA A 83 1.34 23.07 0.45
N GLU A 84 1.46 22.71 -0.83
CA GLU A 84 1.20 21.33 -1.28
C GLU A 84 2.17 20.34 -0.63
N ARG A 85 3.46 20.67 -0.61
CA ARG A 85 4.48 19.82 0.01
C ARG A 85 4.25 19.64 1.50
N GLN A 86 3.93 20.72 2.23
CA GLN A 86 3.65 20.65 3.66
C GLN A 86 2.39 19.81 3.95
N ALA A 87 1.34 19.96 3.17
CA ALA A 87 0.14 19.12 3.29
C ALA A 87 0.47 17.63 3.12
N ALA A 88 1.32 17.26 2.15
CA ALA A 88 1.77 15.88 1.97
C ALA A 88 2.62 15.39 3.15
N VAL A 89 3.51 16.22 3.68
CA VAL A 89 4.29 15.92 4.90
C VAL A 89 3.37 15.66 6.10
N ASP A 90 2.31 16.45 6.26
CA ASP A 90 1.36 16.29 7.35
C ASP A 90 0.53 14.99 7.22
N VAL A 91 0.21 14.56 5.99
CA VAL A 91 -0.41 13.25 5.73
C VAL A 91 0.52 12.12 6.18
N VAL A 92 1.81 12.14 5.83
CA VAL A 92 2.78 11.13 6.26
C VAL A 92 2.88 11.08 7.80
N LYS A 93 2.98 12.23 8.46
CA LYS A 93 2.99 12.31 9.94
C LYS A 93 1.71 11.75 10.54
N LYS A 94 0.56 12.04 9.93
CA LYS A 94 -0.73 11.50 10.37
C LYS A 94 -0.78 9.98 10.21
N GLN A 95 -0.34 9.44 9.09
CA GLN A 95 -0.26 7.98 8.89
C GLN A 95 0.64 7.31 9.94
N LEU A 96 1.81 7.89 10.26
CA LEU A 96 2.69 7.37 11.31
C LEU A 96 2.01 7.37 12.69
N PHE A 97 1.29 8.45 13.02
CA PHE A 97 0.50 8.53 14.25
C PHE A 97 -0.58 7.44 14.30
N LEU A 98 -1.35 7.27 13.21
CA LEU A 98 -2.39 6.25 13.09
C LEU A 98 -1.80 4.84 13.22
N ALA A 99 -0.73 4.55 12.49
CA ALA A 99 -0.06 3.26 12.50
C ALA A 99 0.46 2.90 13.89
N LYS A 100 1.11 3.84 14.59
CA LYS A 100 1.62 3.64 15.95
C LYS A 100 0.51 3.24 16.94
N HIS A 101 -0.64 3.91 16.88
CA HIS A 101 -1.77 3.62 17.77
C HIS A 101 -2.49 2.31 17.43
N LEU A 102 -2.57 1.95 16.16
CA LEU A 102 -3.22 0.72 15.70
C LEU A 102 -2.30 -0.50 15.72
N GLY A 103 -1.01 -0.33 16.05
CA GLY A 103 -0.02 -1.40 16.01
C GLY A 103 0.32 -1.88 14.60
N ALA A 104 0.04 -1.05 13.59
CA ALA A 104 0.44 -1.32 12.21
C ALA A 104 1.95 -1.11 12.06
N SER A 105 2.59 -1.92 11.21
CA SER A 105 4.04 -1.93 11.07
C SER A 105 4.55 -1.18 9.83
N ALA A 106 3.65 -0.65 9.00
CA ALA A 106 4.00 0.11 7.82
C ALA A 106 2.93 1.14 7.44
N ILE A 107 3.35 2.14 6.67
CA ILE A 107 2.47 3.04 5.93
C ILE A 107 2.80 2.99 4.45
N LEU A 108 1.80 3.23 3.61
CA LEU A 108 1.98 3.41 2.17
C LEU A 108 2.00 4.91 1.87
N ALA A 109 3.00 5.34 1.14
CA ALA A 109 3.15 6.70 0.64
C ALA A 109 3.14 6.70 -0.89
N VAL A 110 2.42 7.65 -1.49
CA VAL A 110 2.32 7.83 -2.94
C VAL A 110 2.92 9.19 -3.31
N PRO A 111 4.24 9.28 -3.52
CA PRO A 111 4.86 10.55 -3.92
C PRO A 111 4.34 11.07 -5.25
N GLY A 112 4.18 12.39 -5.34
CA GLY A 112 3.75 13.10 -6.52
C GLY A 112 4.50 14.43 -6.68
N ALA A 113 4.49 14.97 -7.89
CA ALA A 113 5.24 16.16 -8.28
C ALA A 113 4.42 17.47 -8.25
N GLY A 114 3.08 17.38 -8.18
CA GLY A 114 2.25 18.55 -8.50
C GLY A 114 2.58 19.07 -9.90
N ASN A 115 2.83 20.37 -10.01
CA ASN A 115 3.26 21.03 -11.25
C ASN A 115 4.78 21.18 -11.38
N THR A 116 5.56 20.53 -10.52
CA THR A 116 7.03 20.63 -10.49
C THR A 116 7.65 19.76 -11.59
N PRO A 117 8.70 20.22 -12.27
CA PRO A 117 9.45 19.40 -13.23
C PRO A 117 9.95 18.11 -12.59
N TRP A 118 9.88 17.01 -13.33
CA TRP A 118 10.10 15.66 -12.83
C TRP A 118 11.41 15.49 -12.04
N GLY A 119 12.55 15.95 -12.58
CA GLY A 119 13.85 15.81 -11.91
C GLY A 119 13.94 16.63 -10.61
N GLU A 120 13.40 17.86 -10.61
CA GLU A 120 13.35 18.72 -9.43
C GLU A 120 12.44 18.11 -8.35
N ALA A 121 11.30 17.55 -8.76
CA ALA A 121 10.35 16.92 -7.85
C ALA A 121 10.95 15.72 -7.10
N HIS A 122 11.83 14.94 -7.74
CA HIS A 122 12.53 13.84 -7.07
C HIS A 122 13.49 14.34 -5.99
N GLU A 123 14.27 15.38 -6.26
CA GLU A 123 15.18 15.96 -5.26
C GLU A 123 14.42 16.56 -4.08
N ILE A 124 13.32 17.28 -4.34
CA ILE A 124 12.44 17.81 -3.28
C ILE A 124 11.83 16.67 -2.44
N CYS A 125 11.39 15.60 -3.06
CA CYS A 125 10.86 14.42 -2.38
C CYS A 125 11.91 13.79 -1.45
N ILE A 126 13.14 13.61 -1.94
CA ILE A 126 14.26 13.07 -1.16
C ILE A 126 14.51 13.93 0.07
N GLU A 127 14.65 15.25 -0.10
CA GLU A 127 14.89 16.17 1.01
C GLU A 127 13.73 16.20 2.02
N ALA A 128 12.48 16.15 1.54
CA ALA A 128 11.32 16.09 2.41
C ALA A 128 11.34 14.82 3.28
N TYR A 129 11.62 13.64 2.70
CA TYR A 129 11.72 12.40 3.47
C TYR A 129 12.95 12.36 4.37
N ARG A 130 14.09 12.92 3.96
CA ARG A 130 15.26 13.10 4.86
C ARG A 130 14.88 13.89 6.11
N SER A 131 14.09 14.95 5.95
CA SER A 131 13.61 15.74 7.08
C SER A 131 12.64 14.99 8.00
N LEU A 132 11.93 14.01 7.46
CA LEU A 132 11.01 13.14 8.21
C LEU A 132 11.70 11.94 8.88
N THR A 133 12.92 11.57 8.44
CA THR A 133 13.65 10.39 8.94
C THR A 133 13.69 10.30 10.46
N PRO A 134 14.00 11.36 11.24
CA PRO A 134 14.02 11.26 12.70
C PRO A 134 12.68 10.84 13.31
N VAL A 135 11.56 11.34 12.74
CA VAL A 135 10.21 10.97 13.20
C VAL A 135 9.87 9.54 12.78
N ILE A 136 10.22 9.14 11.57
CA ILE A 136 9.99 7.79 11.05
C ILE A 136 10.72 6.77 11.93
N GLU A 137 11.99 6.98 12.21
CA GLU A 137 12.83 6.09 13.01
C GLU A 137 12.36 6.00 14.46
N ASP A 138 11.93 7.12 15.07
CA ASP A 138 11.37 7.12 16.44
C ASP A 138 10.08 6.29 16.54
N THR A 139 9.29 6.24 15.47
CA THR A 139 8.08 5.39 15.45
C THR A 139 8.39 3.91 15.27
N GLY A 140 9.49 3.55 14.61
CA GLY A 140 9.83 2.19 14.18
C GLY A 140 8.90 1.66 13.09
N ILE A 141 8.16 2.53 12.39
CA ILE A 141 7.18 2.16 11.35
C ILE A 141 7.83 2.30 9.97
N LEU A 142 7.68 1.30 9.14
CA LEU A 142 8.18 1.31 7.77
C LEU A 142 7.35 2.27 6.90
N VAL A 143 8.01 3.07 6.10
CA VAL A 143 7.40 3.91 5.06
C VAL A 143 7.70 3.30 3.71
N GLY A 144 6.68 2.77 3.04
CA GLY A 144 6.81 2.21 1.71
C GLY A 144 6.32 3.21 0.64
N MET A 145 7.18 3.57 -0.30
CA MET A 145 6.82 4.38 -1.45
C MET A 145 6.27 3.50 -2.55
N GLU A 146 5.06 3.80 -3.01
CA GLU A 146 4.44 3.06 -4.11
C GLU A 146 4.62 3.77 -5.45
N HIS A 147 4.94 2.98 -6.48
CA HIS A 147 4.85 3.41 -7.87
C HIS A 147 3.41 3.20 -8.37
N VAL A 148 2.77 4.31 -8.69
CA VAL A 148 1.42 4.33 -9.24
C VAL A 148 1.42 4.99 -10.64
N TRP A 149 0.24 5.22 -11.20
CA TRP A 149 0.06 5.77 -12.56
C TRP A 149 0.17 7.30 -12.63
N ASN A 150 0.70 7.96 -11.60
CA ASN A 150 0.86 9.42 -11.54
C ASN A 150 2.11 9.97 -12.25
N GLY A 151 2.94 9.09 -12.84
CA GLY A 151 4.13 9.48 -13.60
C GLY A 151 5.33 9.90 -12.73
N PHE A 152 5.28 9.74 -11.42
CA PHE A 152 6.40 10.07 -10.53
C PHE A 152 7.51 9.00 -10.64
N PHE A 153 7.21 7.74 -10.35
CA PHE A 153 8.14 6.62 -10.54
C PHE A 153 7.86 5.91 -11.86
N LEU A 154 8.76 6.01 -12.81
CA LEU A 154 8.62 5.43 -14.15
C LEU A 154 9.34 4.08 -14.30
N SER A 155 10.32 3.82 -13.44
CA SER A 155 11.14 2.61 -13.46
C SER A 155 11.55 2.17 -12.06
N PRO A 156 12.01 0.92 -11.89
CA PRO A 156 12.56 0.46 -10.61
C PRO A 156 13.84 1.23 -10.22
N ARG A 157 14.52 1.86 -11.18
CA ARG A 157 15.70 2.70 -10.91
C ARG A 157 15.35 3.97 -10.18
N ASP A 158 14.21 4.60 -10.53
CA ASP A 158 13.76 5.83 -9.88
C ASP A 158 13.41 5.55 -8.42
N LEU A 159 12.67 4.44 -8.16
CA LEU A 159 12.36 3.98 -6.82
C LEU A 159 13.64 3.69 -6.01
N ALA A 160 14.56 2.90 -6.58
CA ALA A 160 15.80 2.54 -5.90
C ALA A 160 16.64 3.80 -5.59
N TYR A 161 16.79 4.69 -6.57
CA TYR A 161 17.54 5.94 -6.38
C TYR A 161 16.94 6.78 -5.24
N THR A 162 15.62 7.02 -5.28
CA THR A 162 14.95 7.82 -4.26
C THR A 162 15.10 7.23 -2.85
N VAL A 163 14.89 5.93 -2.71
CA VAL A 163 15.01 5.23 -1.41
C VAL A 163 16.46 5.24 -0.91
N ASP A 164 17.43 4.95 -1.77
CA ASP A 164 18.85 4.91 -1.41
C ASP A 164 19.35 6.31 -1.01
N GLU A 165 18.94 7.37 -1.72
CA GLU A 165 19.31 8.74 -1.38
C GLU A 165 18.67 9.24 -0.08
N ILE A 166 17.49 8.77 0.30
CA ILE A 166 16.90 9.07 1.62
C ILE A 166 17.76 8.46 2.73
N GLY A 167 18.26 7.24 2.54
CA GLY A 167 19.28 6.63 3.38
C GLY A 167 18.78 6.15 4.76
N SER A 168 17.49 5.81 4.92
CA SER A 168 16.94 5.24 6.16
C SER A 168 16.46 3.80 5.94
N ASP A 169 16.80 2.91 6.86
CA ASP A 169 16.34 1.51 6.85
C ASP A 169 14.81 1.38 6.99
N PHE A 170 14.15 2.42 7.51
CA PHE A 170 12.70 2.48 7.68
C PHE A 170 11.96 3.01 6.44
N VAL A 171 12.67 3.53 5.44
CA VAL A 171 12.09 3.98 4.17
C VAL A 171 12.43 2.98 3.07
N GLY A 172 11.44 2.59 2.29
CA GLY A 172 11.63 1.63 1.21
C GLY A 172 10.48 1.65 0.22
N VAL A 173 10.28 0.53 -0.44
CA VAL A 173 9.30 0.38 -1.51
C VAL A 173 8.06 -0.36 -1.00
N TYR A 174 6.89 0.18 -1.24
CA TYR A 174 5.63 -0.54 -1.23
C TYR A 174 5.38 -1.02 -2.67
N PHE A 175 5.69 -2.26 -2.94
CA PHE A 175 5.71 -2.76 -4.31
C PHE A 175 4.34 -3.31 -4.71
N ASP A 176 3.68 -2.68 -5.67
CA ASP A 176 2.49 -3.24 -6.31
C ASP A 176 2.88 -4.05 -7.55
N ILE A 177 2.49 -5.33 -7.55
CA ILE A 177 2.86 -6.29 -8.60
C ILE A 177 2.23 -5.93 -9.94
N ALA A 178 1.03 -5.37 -9.95
CA ALA A 178 0.32 -5.05 -11.19
C ALA A 178 0.68 -3.69 -11.77
N ASN A 179 1.06 -2.72 -10.93
CA ASN A 179 1.32 -1.35 -11.39
C ASN A 179 2.50 -1.22 -12.38
N CYS A 180 3.40 -2.20 -12.44
CA CYS A 180 4.50 -2.24 -13.41
C CYS A 180 4.23 -3.19 -14.61
N ALA A 181 3.17 -3.98 -14.56
CA ALA A 181 2.92 -5.06 -15.53
C ALA A 181 2.58 -4.56 -16.95
N ASP A 182 2.27 -3.28 -17.10
CA ASP A 182 2.12 -2.64 -18.41
C ASP A 182 3.44 -2.41 -19.15
N ARG A 183 4.54 -2.28 -18.40
CA ARG A 183 5.87 -1.88 -18.90
C ARG A 183 6.83 -3.04 -18.98
N SER A 184 6.79 -3.93 -17.97
CA SER A 184 7.76 -5.02 -17.83
C SER A 184 7.23 -6.12 -16.93
N LYS A 185 8.04 -7.15 -16.73
CA LYS A 185 7.70 -8.23 -15.82
C LYS A 185 7.92 -7.82 -14.37
N SER A 186 6.98 -8.15 -13.51
CA SER A 186 7.02 -7.78 -12.09
C SER A 186 8.18 -8.44 -11.34
N GLU A 187 8.53 -9.68 -11.69
CA GLU A 187 9.67 -10.40 -11.11
C GLU A 187 11.02 -9.74 -11.39
N ASP A 188 11.14 -9.02 -12.52
CA ASP A 188 12.36 -8.25 -12.83
C ASP A 188 12.50 -7.05 -11.89
N TRP A 189 11.40 -6.34 -11.61
CA TRP A 189 11.39 -5.25 -10.64
C TRP A 189 11.69 -5.75 -9.22
N ILE A 190 11.06 -6.85 -8.80
CA ILE A 190 11.30 -7.46 -7.49
C ILE A 190 12.78 -7.79 -7.33
N THR A 191 13.37 -8.45 -8.34
CA THR A 191 14.79 -8.83 -8.32
C THR A 191 15.72 -7.60 -8.25
N PHE A 192 15.38 -6.54 -8.99
CA PHE A 192 16.17 -5.31 -9.00
C PHE A 192 16.08 -4.53 -7.70
N LEU A 193 14.87 -4.38 -7.14
CA LEU A 193 14.62 -3.63 -5.92
C LEU A 193 15.15 -4.35 -4.67
N GLY A 194 15.10 -5.69 -4.66
CA GLY A 194 15.67 -6.50 -3.58
C GLY A 194 15.10 -6.14 -2.21
N GLU A 195 15.98 -5.98 -1.22
CA GLU A 195 15.64 -5.68 0.18
C GLU A 195 14.99 -4.30 0.42
N ARG A 196 14.98 -3.43 -0.61
CA ARG A 196 14.24 -2.16 -0.57
C ARG A 196 12.74 -2.38 -0.50
N ILE A 197 12.23 -3.54 -0.94
CA ILE A 197 10.81 -3.88 -0.84
C ILE A 197 10.46 -4.16 0.61
N LYS A 198 9.66 -3.28 1.21
CA LYS A 198 9.20 -3.40 2.60
C LYS A 198 7.79 -3.98 2.70
N ARG A 199 6.94 -3.72 1.69
CA ARG A 199 5.55 -4.20 1.60
C ARG A 199 5.17 -4.52 0.16
N VAL A 200 4.14 -5.35 -0.01
CA VAL A 200 3.66 -5.78 -1.31
C VAL A 200 2.14 -5.67 -1.39
N HIS A 201 1.67 -4.93 -2.39
CA HIS A 201 0.30 -5.04 -2.89
C HIS A 201 0.23 -6.08 -4.00
N ILE A 202 -0.81 -6.90 -3.95
CA ILE A 202 -1.10 -7.87 -5.00
C ILE A 202 -2.48 -7.59 -5.58
N LYS A 203 -2.50 -7.39 -6.87
CA LYS A 203 -3.69 -7.35 -7.72
C LYS A 203 -3.36 -7.97 -9.06
N ASN A 204 -4.37 -8.36 -9.79
CA ASN A 204 -4.16 -8.95 -11.10
C ASN A 204 -4.07 -7.87 -12.18
N PHE A 205 -3.53 -8.22 -13.33
CA PHE A 205 -3.40 -7.33 -14.47
C PHE A 205 -3.81 -8.08 -15.74
N ASN A 206 -4.53 -7.41 -16.63
CA ASN A 206 -4.88 -7.96 -17.93
C ASN A 206 -4.63 -6.91 -19.01
N ARG A 207 -3.69 -7.18 -19.90
CA ARG A 207 -3.43 -6.35 -21.08
C ARG A 207 -4.31 -6.83 -22.24
N LYS A 208 -5.26 -6.02 -22.64
CA LYS A 208 -6.15 -6.30 -23.79
C LYS A 208 -5.54 -5.81 -25.10
N SER A 209 -4.84 -4.68 -25.09
CA SER A 209 -4.14 -4.09 -26.25
C SER A 209 -2.98 -3.19 -25.78
N VAL A 210 -2.29 -2.51 -26.70
CA VAL A 210 -1.22 -1.56 -26.35
C VAL A 210 -1.74 -0.39 -25.50
N PHE A 211 -3.00 -0.01 -25.66
CA PHE A 211 -3.61 1.14 -24.99
C PHE A 211 -4.74 0.76 -24.03
N GLU A 212 -5.05 -0.52 -23.90
CA GLU A 212 -6.17 -0.99 -23.10
C GLU A 212 -5.71 -2.08 -22.12
N PHE A 213 -5.93 -1.85 -20.84
CA PHE A 213 -5.66 -2.79 -19.76
C PHE A 213 -6.76 -2.72 -18.69
N ALA A 214 -6.80 -3.74 -17.83
CA ALA A 214 -7.71 -3.82 -16.72
C ALA A 214 -7.01 -4.45 -15.51
N PHE A 215 -7.55 -4.22 -14.32
CA PHE A 215 -7.16 -4.87 -13.08
C PHE A 215 -8.28 -5.82 -12.63
N PRO A 216 -8.34 -7.04 -13.18
CA PRO A 216 -9.31 -8.04 -12.73
C PRO A 216 -9.00 -8.47 -11.30
N LEU A 217 -9.99 -9.06 -10.63
CA LEU A 217 -9.80 -9.62 -9.31
C LEU A 217 -8.78 -10.76 -9.33
N LEU A 218 -8.14 -11.05 -8.21
CA LEU A 218 -7.07 -12.06 -8.10
C LEU A 218 -7.48 -13.46 -8.54
N PHE A 219 -8.76 -13.80 -8.43
CA PHE A 219 -9.29 -15.10 -8.83
C PHE A 219 -9.76 -15.15 -10.30
N GLU A 220 -9.77 -14.02 -10.99
CA GLU A 220 -10.11 -13.93 -12.40
C GLU A 220 -8.88 -14.17 -13.28
N GLU A 221 -9.13 -14.39 -14.58
CA GLU A 221 -8.06 -14.54 -15.55
C GLU A 221 -7.27 -13.25 -15.72
N GLY A 222 -5.95 -13.36 -15.68
CA GLY A 222 -5.01 -12.24 -15.84
C GLY A 222 -3.71 -12.67 -16.46
N THR A 223 -2.84 -11.71 -16.73
CA THR A 223 -1.57 -11.93 -17.44
C THR A 223 -0.35 -12.03 -16.51
N ILE A 224 -0.52 -11.85 -15.20
CA ILE A 224 0.57 -12.01 -14.25
C ILE A 224 0.89 -13.49 -14.05
N ASP A 225 2.13 -13.85 -14.31
CA ASP A 225 2.66 -15.18 -13.96
C ASP A 225 3.11 -15.17 -12.49
N TRP A 226 2.31 -15.77 -11.65
CA TRP A 226 2.57 -15.80 -10.20
C TRP A 226 3.74 -16.70 -9.80
N VAL A 227 4.12 -17.69 -10.61
CA VAL A 227 5.24 -18.60 -10.30
C VAL A 227 6.57 -17.84 -10.19
N PRO A 228 7.04 -17.10 -11.22
CA PRO A 228 8.27 -16.31 -11.12
C PRO A 228 8.16 -15.16 -10.13
N VAL A 229 6.98 -14.54 -9.97
CA VAL A 229 6.73 -13.48 -8.97
C VAL A 229 6.99 -14.01 -7.55
N MET A 230 6.40 -15.14 -7.18
CA MET A 230 6.58 -15.74 -5.85
C MET A 230 8.01 -16.24 -5.65
N ALA A 231 8.64 -16.79 -6.69
CA ALA A 231 10.05 -17.18 -6.63
C ALA A 231 10.96 -15.97 -6.38
N ALA A 232 10.72 -14.84 -7.03
CA ALA A 232 11.46 -13.61 -6.84
C ALA A 232 11.28 -13.04 -5.42
N LEU A 233 10.06 -12.99 -4.90
CA LEU A 233 9.79 -12.54 -3.52
C LEU A 233 10.50 -13.41 -2.48
N ARG A 234 10.50 -14.74 -2.65
CA ARG A 234 11.24 -15.64 -1.75
C ARG A 234 12.74 -15.44 -1.85
N LYS A 235 13.26 -15.22 -3.07
CA LYS A 235 14.70 -15.03 -3.32
C LYS A 235 15.23 -13.77 -2.62
N ILE A 236 14.45 -12.70 -2.55
CA ILE A 236 14.82 -11.49 -1.80
C ILE A 236 14.54 -11.59 -0.29
N GLY A 237 14.03 -12.72 0.20
CA GLY A 237 13.71 -12.91 1.62
C GLY A 237 12.47 -12.16 2.10
N TYR A 238 11.52 -11.83 1.22
CA TYR A 238 10.31 -11.12 1.63
C TYR A 238 9.42 -12.02 2.50
N GLU A 239 9.11 -11.56 3.72
CA GLU A 239 8.25 -12.26 4.69
C GLU A 239 7.02 -11.44 5.09
N GLY A 240 6.90 -10.22 4.61
CA GLY A 240 5.78 -9.33 4.89
C GLY A 240 4.42 -9.86 4.38
N PRO A 241 3.31 -9.17 4.67
CA PRO A 241 1.99 -9.56 4.18
C PRO A 241 1.91 -9.42 2.66
N LEU A 242 1.12 -10.31 2.03
CA LEU A 242 0.60 -10.11 0.69
C LEU A 242 -0.76 -9.45 0.83
N THR A 243 -0.84 -8.17 0.52
CA THR A 243 -2.07 -7.38 0.69
C THR A 243 -2.80 -7.27 -0.64
N ALA A 244 -3.98 -7.89 -0.74
CA ALA A 244 -4.85 -7.70 -1.89
C ALA A 244 -5.37 -6.27 -1.94
N GLU A 245 -5.24 -5.62 -3.10
CA GLU A 245 -5.78 -4.30 -3.35
C GLU A 245 -6.75 -4.35 -4.53
N PHE A 246 -8.01 -4.03 -4.26
CA PHE A 246 -9.06 -3.91 -5.27
C PHE A 246 -10.22 -3.07 -4.73
N GLY A 247 -11.02 -2.50 -5.62
CA GLY A 247 -12.22 -1.76 -5.24
C GLY A 247 -13.36 -2.69 -4.85
N ALA A 248 -14.23 -2.24 -3.95
CA ALA A 248 -15.43 -2.98 -3.60
C ALA A 248 -16.36 -3.18 -4.80
N PRO A 249 -17.03 -4.35 -4.90
CA PRO A 249 -18.09 -4.54 -5.87
C PRO A 249 -19.34 -3.72 -5.49
N GLU A 250 -20.26 -3.59 -6.42
CA GLU A 250 -21.61 -3.17 -6.07
C GLU A 250 -22.26 -4.23 -5.16
N GLY A 251 -22.81 -3.80 -4.03
CA GLY A 251 -23.48 -4.67 -3.05
C GLY A 251 -22.55 -5.34 -2.04
N ASP A 252 -22.82 -6.61 -1.71
CA ASP A 252 -22.09 -7.33 -0.66
C ASP A 252 -20.71 -7.78 -1.15
N PRO A 253 -19.61 -7.36 -0.53
CA PRO A 253 -18.25 -7.72 -0.94
C PRO A 253 -17.83 -9.15 -0.52
N SER A 254 -18.62 -9.86 0.26
CA SER A 254 -18.22 -11.11 0.92
C SER A 254 -17.72 -12.18 -0.04
N GLU A 255 -18.37 -12.36 -1.19
CA GLU A 255 -17.96 -13.37 -2.19
C GLU A 255 -16.59 -13.04 -2.78
N ASN A 256 -16.35 -11.76 -3.17
CA ASN A 256 -15.08 -11.31 -3.73
C ASN A 256 -13.95 -11.42 -2.70
N LEU A 257 -14.23 -11.09 -1.44
CA LEU A 257 -13.26 -11.24 -0.35
C LEU A 257 -12.85 -12.71 -0.16
N ILE A 258 -13.81 -13.64 -0.09
CA ILE A 258 -13.55 -15.08 0.07
C ILE A 258 -12.71 -15.62 -1.10
N LYS A 259 -13.13 -15.32 -2.33
CA LYS A 259 -12.40 -15.76 -3.54
C LYS A 259 -11.00 -15.18 -3.61
N SER A 260 -10.82 -13.90 -3.20
CA SER A 260 -9.50 -13.26 -3.17
C SER A 260 -8.59 -13.86 -2.10
N ALA A 261 -9.10 -14.15 -0.90
CA ALA A 261 -8.33 -14.82 0.14
C ALA A 261 -7.87 -16.24 -0.29
N ASP A 262 -8.75 -16.97 -0.98
CA ASP A 262 -8.42 -18.28 -1.57
C ASP A 262 -7.41 -18.18 -2.70
N ALA A 263 -7.48 -17.14 -3.53
CA ALA A 263 -6.50 -16.89 -4.58
C ALA A 263 -5.11 -16.63 -3.97
N ILE A 264 -5.01 -15.78 -2.93
CA ILE A 264 -3.73 -15.55 -2.24
C ILE A 264 -3.18 -16.86 -1.67
N ARG A 265 -4.03 -17.69 -1.04
CA ARG A 265 -3.60 -18.97 -0.50
C ARG A 265 -3.00 -19.88 -1.58
N ARG A 266 -3.58 -19.91 -2.79
CA ARG A 266 -3.03 -20.65 -3.93
C ARG A 266 -1.71 -20.05 -4.42
N ILE A 267 -1.65 -18.74 -4.56
CA ILE A 267 -0.43 -18.01 -4.97
C ILE A 267 0.72 -18.29 -3.99
N GLN A 268 0.46 -18.32 -2.69
CA GLN A 268 1.46 -18.64 -1.67
C GLN A 268 2.03 -20.07 -1.78
N CYS A 269 1.31 -20.99 -2.37
CA CYS A 269 1.74 -22.39 -2.56
C CYS A 269 2.57 -22.61 -3.83
N LEU A 270 2.66 -21.61 -4.72
CA LEU A 270 3.51 -21.67 -5.92
C LEU A 270 4.97 -21.48 -5.56
#